data_fd23bb77e5032c25480323926b288c6a
#
_entry.id   fd23bb77e5032c25480323926b288c6a
#
_cell.length_a   1.000
_cell.length_b   1.000
_cell.length_c   1.000
_cell.angle_alpha   90.00
_cell.angle_beta   90.00
_cell.angle_gamma   90.00
#
_symmetry.space_group_name_H-M   'P 1'
#
loop_
_entity.id
_entity.type
_entity.pdbx_description
1 polymer ?
#
loop_
_entity_poly.entity_id
_entity_poly.type
_entity_poly.pdbx_seq_one_letter_code
_entity_poly.pdbx_strand_id
1 'polypeptide(L)'
;VFLSDIGSNTLLITNQCFAEGKTDSNRCQIIKKYVEEGGSLCMIGGYMSFTGIDGTARYGQTEIADVLPVEMLDIDDRVEAPQGLVPELIEEHEAVSGLEGEWPYLLGYNKTITKSDAKTLVKIGEDPLIAIGEYGKGKSAVFTSDCSPHWGSPAFVEWEKYDLLWKDLLDWMTK
;
A
#
# COMPACT_ATOMS: atom_id res chain seq x y z
N VAL A 1 0.14 -11.31 -2.17
CA VAL A 1 -1.12 -10.61 -2.48
C VAL A 1 -0.83 -9.13 -2.70
N PHE A 2 -1.41 -8.54 -3.75
CA PHE A 2 -1.42 -7.09 -3.98
C PHE A 2 -2.86 -6.59 -3.91
N LEU A 3 -3.09 -5.52 -3.16
CA LEU A 3 -4.35 -4.79 -3.11
C LEU A 3 -4.10 -3.38 -3.67
N SER A 4 -4.74 -3.05 -4.78
CA SER A 4 -4.60 -1.75 -5.46
C SER A 4 -5.99 -1.20 -5.76
N ASP A 5 -6.28 -0.04 -5.21
CA ASP A 5 -7.50 0.75 -5.43
C ASP A 5 -8.82 -0.04 -5.34
N ILE A 6 -8.91 -0.95 -4.37
CA ILE A 6 -10.13 -1.71 -4.04
C ILE A 6 -10.47 -1.54 -2.56
N GLY A 7 -11.68 -1.09 -2.25
CA GLY A 7 -12.13 -0.89 -0.88
C GLY A 7 -12.38 -2.21 -0.13
N SER A 8 -12.27 -2.17 1.20
CA SER A 8 -12.45 -3.35 2.06
C SER A 8 -13.79 -4.06 1.86
N ASN A 9 -14.83 -3.33 1.47
CA ASN A 9 -16.15 -3.91 1.17
C ASN A 9 -16.09 -4.96 0.03
N THR A 10 -15.16 -4.83 -0.92
CA THR A 10 -14.96 -5.84 -1.98
C THR A 10 -14.51 -7.19 -1.41
N LEU A 11 -13.80 -7.16 -0.29
CA LEU A 11 -13.34 -8.36 0.41
C LEU A 11 -14.37 -8.88 1.43
N LEU A 12 -15.11 -7.97 2.09
CA LEU A 12 -16.02 -8.30 3.19
C LEU A 12 -17.44 -8.59 2.72
N ILE A 13 -17.92 -7.88 1.69
CA ILE A 13 -19.32 -7.97 1.23
C ILE A 13 -19.33 -8.80 -0.07
N THR A 14 -19.33 -10.11 0.09
CA THR A 14 -19.45 -11.05 -1.04
C THR A 14 -20.88 -11.07 -1.58
N ASN A 15 -21.05 -11.58 -2.80
CA ASN A 15 -22.39 -11.75 -3.37
C ASN A 15 -23.28 -12.65 -2.49
N GLN A 16 -22.71 -13.67 -1.86
CA GLN A 16 -23.42 -14.56 -0.96
C GLN A 16 -23.96 -13.82 0.27
N CYS A 17 -23.15 -12.91 0.85
CA CYS A 17 -23.61 -12.08 1.96
C CYS A 17 -24.62 -11.03 1.52
N PHE A 18 -24.33 -10.29 0.43
CA PHE A 18 -25.10 -9.13 0.01
C PHE A 18 -26.44 -9.50 -0.64
N ALA A 19 -26.41 -10.44 -1.59
CA ALA A 19 -27.62 -10.78 -2.38
C ALA A 19 -28.42 -11.95 -1.77
N GLU A 20 -27.76 -12.89 -1.08
CA GLU A 20 -28.40 -14.10 -0.58
C GLU A 20 -28.64 -14.08 0.94
N GLY A 21 -28.07 -13.11 1.67
CA GLY A 21 -28.19 -13.02 3.12
C GLY A 21 -27.57 -14.19 3.88
N LYS A 22 -26.59 -14.87 3.27
CA LYS A 22 -25.91 -16.02 3.85
C LYS A 22 -24.52 -15.64 4.38
N THR A 23 -24.03 -16.43 5.32
CA THR A 23 -22.64 -16.28 5.81
C THR A 23 -21.63 -16.68 4.76
N ASP A 24 -20.48 -16.00 4.76
CA ASP A 24 -19.32 -16.31 3.93
C ASP A 24 -18.04 -16.04 4.71
N SER A 25 -16.91 -16.40 4.15
CA SER A 25 -15.60 -16.22 4.78
C SER A 25 -15.18 -14.75 4.80
N ASN A 26 -14.64 -14.28 5.92
CA ASN A 26 -14.00 -12.97 6.00
C ASN A 26 -12.64 -13.03 5.27
N ARG A 27 -12.57 -12.42 4.09
CA ARG A 27 -11.36 -12.46 3.23
C ARG A 27 -10.21 -11.64 3.80
N CYS A 28 -10.48 -10.59 4.59
CA CYS A 28 -9.45 -9.84 5.29
C CYS A 28 -8.74 -10.72 6.33
N GLN A 29 -9.50 -11.53 7.07
CA GLN A 29 -8.95 -12.50 8.02
C GLN A 29 -8.15 -13.61 7.32
N ILE A 30 -8.60 -14.07 6.15
CA ILE A 30 -7.86 -15.06 5.34
C ILE A 30 -6.51 -14.49 4.90
N ILE A 31 -6.48 -13.24 4.42
CA ILE A 31 -5.24 -12.57 4.01
C ILE A 31 -4.31 -12.38 5.21
N LYS A 32 -4.83 -11.93 6.36
CA LYS A 32 -4.04 -11.82 7.59
C LYS A 32 -3.36 -13.14 7.94
N LYS A 33 -4.14 -14.23 7.99
CA LYS A 33 -3.62 -15.57 8.29
C LYS A 33 -2.58 -16.03 7.24
N TYR A 34 -2.83 -15.77 5.96
CA TYR A 34 -1.87 -16.08 4.89
C TYR A 34 -0.52 -15.41 5.12
N VAL A 35 -0.51 -14.13 5.53
CA VAL A 35 0.75 -13.42 5.83
C VAL A 35 1.38 -13.95 7.12
N GLU A 36 0.59 -14.18 8.17
CA GLU A 36 1.08 -14.76 9.44
C GLU A 36 1.80 -16.09 9.24
N GLU A 37 1.35 -16.90 8.27
CA GLU A 37 1.93 -18.19 7.92
C GLU A 37 3.14 -18.12 6.96
N GLY A 38 3.54 -16.93 6.50
CA GLY A 38 4.73 -16.72 5.66
C GLY A 38 4.44 -16.17 4.26
N GLY A 39 3.18 -15.85 3.97
CA GLY A 39 2.82 -15.14 2.75
C GLY A 39 3.17 -13.65 2.81
N SER A 40 2.85 -12.91 1.75
CA SER A 40 3.16 -11.48 1.71
C SER A 40 2.00 -10.65 1.20
N LEU A 41 1.88 -9.43 1.75
CA LEU A 41 0.87 -8.45 1.37
C LEU A 41 1.51 -7.12 1.00
N CYS A 42 1.13 -6.56 -0.16
CA CYS A 42 1.40 -5.17 -0.52
C CYS A 42 0.09 -4.43 -0.74
N MET A 43 -0.07 -3.27 -0.13
CA MET A 43 -1.13 -2.33 -0.46
C MET A 43 -0.57 -1.17 -1.26
N ILE A 44 -1.19 -0.92 -2.41
CA ILE A 44 -0.90 0.21 -3.30
C ILE A 44 -1.99 1.26 -3.10
N GLY A 45 -1.61 2.52 -3.05
CA GLY A 45 -2.49 3.66 -2.86
C GLY A 45 -3.53 3.82 -3.96
N GLY A 46 -4.39 4.78 -3.76
CA GLY A 46 -5.51 5.10 -4.62
C GLY A 46 -6.73 5.55 -3.80
N TYR A 47 -7.78 5.94 -4.49
CA TYR A 47 -9.00 6.45 -3.84
C TYR A 47 -9.70 5.42 -2.95
N MET A 48 -9.54 4.14 -3.26
CA MET A 48 -10.16 3.03 -2.53
C MET A 48 -9.14 2.16 -1.79
N SER A 49 -7.98 2.72 -1.43
CA SER A 49 -6.97 2.07 -0.59
C SER A 49 -6.91 2.73 0.79
N PHE A 50 -6.33 2.06 1.77
CA PHE A 50 -6.17 2.54 3.14
C PHE A 50 -7.50 3.01 3.76
N THR A 51 -7.65 4.28 4.12
CA THR A 51 -8.94 4.87 4.56
C THR A 51 -9.72 5.40 3.36
N GLY A 52 -9.04 6.01 2.40
CA GLY A 52 -9.52 6.38 1.08
C GLY A 52 -10.48 7.56 1.05
N ILE A 53 -11.04 7.79 -0.13
CA ILE A 53 -11.98 8.89 -0.40
C ILE A 53 -13.17 8.85 0.58
N ASP A 54 -13.43 9.97 1.24
CA ASP A 54 -14.51 10.12 2.22
C ASP A 54 -14.49 9.02 3.31
N GLY A 55 -13.33 8.39 3.55
CA GLY A 55 -13.18 7.29 4.49
C GLY A 55 -13.87 6.00 4.07
N THR A 56 -14.09 5.76 2.77
CA THR A 56 -14.93 4.65 2.29
C THR A 56 -14.17 3.34 2.05
N ALA A 57 -12.85 3.36 1.88
CA ALA A 57 -12.04 2.15 1.72
C ALA A 57 -11.92 1.34 3.02
N ARG A 58 -11.78 2.00 4.18
CA ARG A 58 -12.00 1.51 5.55
C ARG A 58 -11.13 0.34 5.99
N TYR A 59 -9.93 0.16 5.44
CA TYR A 59 -9.05 -0.95 5.85
C TYR A 59 -8.59 -0.85 7.29
N GLY A 60 -8.53 0.37 7.88
CA GLY A 60 -8.19 0.58 9.29
C GLY A 60 -9.14 -0.11 10.28
N GLN A 61 -10.35 -0.51 9.83
CA GLN A 61 -11.34 -1.23 10.63
C GLN A 61 -11.37 -2.73 10.32
N THR A 62 -10.37 -3.27 9.64
CA THR A 62 -10.28 -4.68 9.24
C THR A 62 -8.99 -5.31 9.75
N GLU A 63 -8.89 -6.63 9.66
CA GLU A 63 -7.71 -7.39 10.02
C GLU A 63 -6.47 -7.06 9.16
N ILE A 64 -6.66 -6.38 8.02
CA ILE A 64 -5.56 -5.90 7.17
C ILE A 64 -4.75 -4.81 7.90
N ALA A 65 -5.38 -4.02 8.76
CA ALA A 65 -4.69 -3.00 9.56
C ALA A 65 -3.57 -3.59 10.43
N ASP A 66 -3.76 -4.80 10.97
CA ASP A 66 -2.73 -5.45 11.79
C ASP A 66 -1.49 -5.82 10.97
N VAL A 67 -1.70 -6.16 9.70
CA VAL A 67 -0.66 -6.70 8.79
C VAL A 67 0.19 -5.61 8.17
N LEU A 68 -0.42 -4.48 7.77
CA LEU A 68 0.29 -3.42 7.06
C LEU A 68 1.33 -2.73 7.96
N PRO A 69 2.46 -2.28 7.37
CA PRO A 69 3.55 -1.63 8.12
C PRO A 69 3.23 -0.16 8.50
N VAL A 70 1.98 0.26 8.32
CA VAL A 70 1.52 1.62 8.58
C VAL A 70 0.24 1.63 9.39
N GLU A 71 0.04 2.66 10.17
CA GLU A 71 -1.24 3.06 10.77
C GLU A 71 -1.99 3.95 9.78
N MET A 72 -3.28 3.71 9.64
CA MET A 72 -4.18 4.46 8.78
C MET A 72 -4.91 5.53 9.59
N LEU A 73 -5.19 6.66 8.95
CA LEU A 73 -6.00 7.72 9.55
C LEU A 73 -7.48 7.29 9.61
N ASP A 74 -8.23 7.88 10.54
CA ASP A 74 -9.69 7.63 10.67
C ASP A 74 -10.55 8.53 9.75
N ILE A 75 -9.91 9.38 8.95
CA ILE A 75 -10.55 10.35 8.05
C ILE A 75 -10.06 10.12 6.62
N ASP A 76 -10.67 10.79 5.64
CA ASP A 76 -10.16 10.85 4.26
C ASP A 76 -8.66 11.16 4.29
N ASP A 77 -7.86 10.22 3.80
CA ASP A 77 -6.40 10.24 3.89
C ASP A 77 -5.70 10.69 2.60
N ARG A 78 -6.47 11.09 1.59
CA ARG A 78 -5.91 11.55 0.33
C ARG A 78 -5.17 12.86 0.48
N VAL A 79 -4.00 12.93 -0.14
CA VAL A 79 -3.23 14.15 -0.36
C VAL A 79 -3.15 14.39 -1.85
N GLU A 80 -3.92 15.36 -2.35
CA GLU A 80 -3.88 15.77 -3.76
C GLU A 80 -2.76 16.79 -3.97
N ALA A 81 -1.87 16.51 -4.90
CA ALA A 81 -0.70 17.33 -5.17
C ALA A 81 -0.55 17.66 -6.67
N PRO A 82 -1.44 18.48 -7.25
CA PRO A 82 -1.41 18.79 -8.68
C PRO A 82 -0.12 19.51 -9.13
N GLN A 83 0.63 20.10 -8.19
CA GLN A 83 1.95 20.66 -8.44
C GLN A 83 3.06 19.63 -8.57
N GLY A 84 2.77 18.37 -8.28
CA GLY A 84 3.74 17.28 -8.19
C GLY A 84 4.54 17.28 -6.89
N LEU A 85 4.76 16.08 -6.35
CA LEU A 85 5.66 15.83 -5.23
C LEU A 85 6.71 14.81 -5.68
N VAL A 86 7.98 15.10 -5.41
CA VAL A 86 9.10 14.22 -5.76
C VAL A 86 9.42 13.37 -4.53
N PRO A 87 9.39 12.03 -4.66
CA PRO A 87 9.81 11.12 -3.59
C PRO A 87 11.29 11.23 -3.26
N GLU A 88 11.64 10.82 -2.04
CA GLU A 88 13.01 10.80 -1.53
C GLU A 88 13.32 9.43 -0.92
N LEU A 89 14.36 8.77 -1.44
CA LEU A 89 14.93 7.56 -0.84
C LEU A 89 15.68 7.95 0.43
N ILE A 90 15.27 7.44 1.58
CA ILE A 90 15.82 7.82 2.89
C ILE A 90 16.55 6.68 3.60
N GLU A 91 16.30 5.43 3.23
CA GLU A 91 16.99 4.26 3.78
C GLU A 91 17.33 3.27 2.66
N GLU A 92 18.59 2.88 2.56
CA GLU A 92 19.04 1.82 1.64
C GLU A 92 18.51 0.46 2.10
N HIS A 93 17.89 -0.27 1.20
CA HIS A 93 17.36 -1.60 1.48
C HIS A 93 17.22 -2.43 0.20
N GLU A 94 17.31 -3.76 0.30
CA GLU A 94 17.18 -4.65 -0.87
C GLU A 94 15.84 -4.51 -1.61
N ALA A 95 14.77 -4.09 -0.93
CA ALA A 95 13.45 -3.84 -1.53
C ALA A 95 13.39 -2.60 -2.44
N VAL A 96 14.42 -1.75 -2.41
CA VAL A 96 14.51 -0.50 -3.19
C VAL A 96 15.91 -0.32 -3.78
N SER A 97 16.62 -1.43 -4.03
CA SER A 97 17.99 -1.45 -4.54
C SER A 97 18.06 -0.81 -5.92
N GLY A 98 19.06 0.06 -6.14
CA GLY A 98 19.24 0.72 -7.44
C GLY A 98 18.26 1.84 -7.75
N LEU A 99 17.44 2.27 -6.77
CA LEU A 99 16.50 3.38 -6.92
C LEU A 99 17.07 4.74 -6.47
N GLU A 100 18.38 4.83 -6.24
CA GLU A 100 19.07 6.07 -5.90
C GLU A 100 18.94 7.09 -7.06
N GLY A 101 19.02 8.39 -6.73
CA GLY A 101 18.97 9.46 -7.70
C GLY A 101 17.60 10.13 -7.78
N GLU A 102 17.34 10.77 -8.90
CA GLU A 102 16.11 11.54 -9.08
C GLU A 102 14.90 10.63 -9.31
N TRP A 103 13.85 10.86 -8.53
CA TRP A 103 12.55 10.23 -8.69
C TRP A 103 11.63 11.13 -9.54
N PRO A 104 10.78 10.55 -10.37
CA PRO A 104 9.71 11.30 -11.01
C PRO A 104 8.66 11.74 -9.98
N TYR A 105 7.97 12.84 -10.30
CA TYR A 105 6.92 13.34 -9.43
C TYR A 105 5.67 12.46 -9.43
N LEU A 106 4.95 12.49 -8.32
CA LEU A 106 3.62 11.90 -8.14
C LEU A 106 2.60 13.00 -7.88
N LEU A 107 1.33 12.77 -8.20
CA LEU A 107 0.26 13.78 -8.14
C LEU A 107 -0.61 13.64 -6.88
N GLY A 108 -0.32 12.68 -6.03
CA GLY A 108 -1.02 12.45 -4.77
C GLY A 108 -0.62 11.13 -4.11
N TYR A 109 -1.13 10.93 -2.91
CA TYR A 109 -0.90 9.70 -2.13
C TYR A 109 -1.92 9.59 -0.98
N ASN A 110 -2.00 8.42 -0.35
CA ASN A 110 -2.73 8.23 0.90
C ASN A 110 -1.78 8.51 2.08
N LYS A 111 -2.15 9.44 2.94
CA LYS A 111 -1.41 9.78 4.15
C LYS A 111 -1.54 8.67 5.18
N THR A 112 -0.39 8.16 5.62
CA THR A 112 -0.28 7.10 6.64
C THR A 112 0.84 7.40 7.61
N ILE A 113 0.95 6.64 8.69
CA ILE A 113 2.00 6.76 9.69
C ILE A 113 2.73 5.41 9.79
N THR A 114 4.04 5.39 9.61
CA THR A 114 4.82 4.15 9.74
C THR A 114 4.75 3.64 11.18
N LYS A 115 4.45 2.35 11.37
CA LYS A 115 4.45 1.70 12.69
C LYS A 115 5.85 1.67 13.28
N SER A 116 5.94 1.61 14.61
CA SER A 116 7.21 1.64 15.34
C SER A 116 8.14 0.44 15.09
N ASP A 117 7.59 -0.67 14.62
CA ASP A 117 8.28 -1.92 14.27
C ASP A 117 8.50 -2.08 12.75
N ALA A 118 8.14 -1.07 11.97
CA ALA A 118 8.27 -1.02 10.53
C ALA A 118 9.32 0.03 10.10
N LYS A 119 9.67 0.03 8.81
CA LYS A 119 10.65 0.92 8.22
C LYS A 119 10.06 1.71 7.06
N THR A 120 10.32 3.02 7.04
CA THR A 120 10.12 3.84 5.84
C THR A 120 11.39 3.83 5.01
N LEU A 121 11.28 3.41 3.76
CA LEU A 121 12.41 3.39 2.82
C LEU A 121 12.40 4.61 1.90
N VAL A 122 11.22 5.02 1.47
CA VAL A 122 11.02 6.20 0.60
C VAL A 122 9.92 7.08 1.19
N LYS A 123 10.19 8.37 1.24
CA LYS A 123 9.22 9.40 1.66
C LYS A 123 8.59 10.12 0.46
N ILE A 124 7.42 10.70 0.71
CA ILE A 124 6.79 11.71 -0.13
C ILE A 124 6.32 12.87 0.75
N GLY A 125 6.94 14.02 0.62
CA GLY A 125 6.82 15.06 1.65
C GLY A 125 7.36 14.55 2.99
N GLU A 126 6.53 14.60 4.04
CA GLU A 126 6.90 14.09 5.37
C GLU A 126 6.35 12.68 5.65
N ASP A 127 5.59 12.12 4.72
CA ASP A 127 4.86 10.88 4.91
C ASP A 127 5.56 9.68 4.20
N PRO A 128 5.30 8.43 4.60
CA PRO A 128 5.88 7.27 3.92
C PRO A 128 5.24 7.08 2.54
N LEU A 129 6.07 6.94 1.49
CA LEU A 129 5.66 6.43 0.19
C LEU A 129 5.84 4.92 0.14
N ILE A 130 7.03 4.42 0.52
CA ILE A 130 7.32 3.00 0.63
C ILE A 130 7.69 2.72 2.07
N ALA A 131 6.88 1.90 2.73
CA ALA A 131 7.21 1.34 4.03
C ALA A 131 7.08 -0.19 3.98
N ILE A 132 7.92 -0.85 4.76
CA ILE A 132 8.00 -2.31 4.85
C ILE A 132 7.97 -2.78 6.30
N GLY A 133 7.49 -3.98 6.52
CA GLY A 133 7.45 -4.63 7.83
C GLY A 133 7.29 -6.14 7.74
N GLU A 134 7.37 -6.77 8.90
CA GLU A 134 7.12 -8.20 9.06
C GLU A 134 5.85 -8.42 9.87
N TYR A 135 5.11 -9.47 9.56
CA TYR A 135 3.94 -9.90 10.33
C TYR A 135 3.90 -11.42 10.43
N GLY A 136 4.01 -11.93 11.65
CA GLY A 136 4.15 -13.36 11.87
C GLY A 136 5.42 -13.93 11.22
N LYS A 137 5.26 -14.77 10.19
CA LYS A 137 6.38 -15.29 9.39
C LYS A 137 6.47 -14.63 8.01
N GLY A 138 5.54 -13.74 7.69
CA GLY A 138 5.44 -13.11 6.39
C GLY A 138 5.89 -11.66 6.38
N LYS A 139 5.78 -11.05 5.23
CA LYS A 139 6.22 -9.68 4.97
C LYS A 139 5.08 -8.82 4.47
N SER A 140 5.13 -7.54 4.80
CA SER A 140 4.17 -6.57 4.32
C SER A 140 4.85 -5.32 3.80
N ALA A 141 4.26 -4.71 2.79
CA ALA A 141 4.73 -3.47 2.19
C ALA A 141 3.56 -2.56 1.85
N VAL A 142 3.84 -1.27 1.75
CA VAL A 142 2.94 -0.29 1.16
C VAL A 142 3.68 0.54 0.12
N PHE A 143 2.97 0.92 -0.93
CA PHE A 143 3.28 2.03 -1.83
C PHE A 143 2.08 2.96 -1.77
N THR A 144 2.19 4.09 -1.10
CA THR A 144 1.03 4.91 -0.73
C THR A 144 0.46 5.76 -1.85
N SER A 145 1.08 5.79 -3.04
CA SER A 145 0.54 6.43 -4.24
C SER A 145 0.00 5.39 -5.24
N ASP A 146 -0.52 5.84 -6.39
CA ASP A 146 -0.93 4.94 -7.47
C ASP A 146 0.25 4.39 -8.26
N CYS A 147 0.14 3.13 -8.65
CA CYS A 147 1.09 2.50 -9.57
C CYS A 147 0.79 2.78 -11.06
N SER A 148 -0.29 3.48 -11.38
CA SER A 148 -0.79 3.74 -12.72
C SER A 148 -1.29 5.18 -12.85
N PRO A 149 -1.65 5.64 -14.07
CA PRO A 149 -2.19 6.98 -14.26
C PRO A 149 -3.42 7.28 -13.40
N HIS A 150 -3.32 8.29 -12.67
CA HIS A 150 -4.12 9.05 -11.74
C HIS A 150 -3.09 9.81 -10.88
N TRP A 151 -2.64 9.29 -9.71
CA TRP A 151 -1.51 9.87 -8.97
C TRP A 151 -0.14 9.46 -9.54
N GLY A 152 -0.05 8.27 -10.15
CA GLY A 152 1.13 7.86 -10.90
C GLY A 152 1.24 8.69 -12.18
N SER A 153 2.13 9.70 -12.19
CA SER A 153 2.33 10.55 -13.37
C SER A 153 2.84 9.76 -14.58
N PRO A 154 2.66 10.25 -15.81
CA PRO A 154 3.31 9.65 -16.98
C PRO A 154 4.83 9.52 -16.80
N ALA A 155 5.48 10.52 -16.19
CA ALA A 155 6.91 10.48 -15.89
C ALA A 155 7.27 9.33 -14.93
N PHE A 156 6.39 8.97 -13.98
CA PHE A 156 6.60 7.84 -13.08
C PHE A 156 6.38 6.50 -13.81
N VAL A 157 5.31 6.36 -14.57
CA VAL A 157 4.98 5.11 -15.27
C VAL A 157 5.99 4.79 -16.38
N GLU A 158 6.56 5.81 -17.02
CA GLU A 158 7.58 5.71 -18.07
C GLU A 158 9.01 5.77 -17.52
N TRP A 159 9.18 5.84 -16.20
CA TRP A 159 10.49 5.92 -15.56
C TRP A 159 11.33 4.67 -15.83
N GLU A 160 12.60 4.84 -16.21
CA GLU A 160 13.52 3.74 -16.53
C GLU A 160 13.68 2.72 -15.39
N LYS A 161 13.41 3.13 -14.14
CA LYS A 161 13.49 2.29 -12.95
C LYS A 161 12.13 1.78 -12.46
N TYR A 162 11.04 2.03 -13.19
CA TYR A 162 9.70 1.60 -12.79
C TYR A 162 9.62 0.08 -12.60
N ASP A 163 10.08 -0.69 -13.58
CA ASP A 163 10.10 -2.16 -13.49
C ASP A 163 11.03 -2.66 -12.38
N LEU A 164 12.16 -1.97 -12.17
CA LEU A 164 13.11 -2.29 -11.09
C LEU A 164 12.47 -2.13 -9.71
N LEU A 165 11.74 -1.02 -9.50
CA LEU A 165 11.01 -0.77 -8.26
C LEU A 165 10.10 -1.95 -7.88
N TRP A 166 9.24 -2.35 -8.80
CA TRP A 166 8.29 -3.43 -8.53
C TRP A 166 8.96 -4.79 -8.40
N LYS A 167 10.00 -5.02 -9.19
CA LYS A 167 10.80 -6.26 -9.12
C LYS A 167 11.50 -6.40 -7.78
N ASP A 168 12.20 -5.38 -7.31
CA ASP A 168 12.97 -5.45 -6.08
C ASP A 168 12.05 -5.58 -4.85
N LEU A 169 10.93 -4.84 -4.85
CA LEU A 169 9.92 -4.97 -3.82
C LEU A 169 9.32 -6.39 -3.79
N LEU A 170 8.98 -6.95 -4.95
CA LEU A 170 8.45 -8.31 -5.07
C LEU A 170 9.49 -9.37 -4.66
N ASP A 171 10.73 -9.23 -5.11
CA ASP A 171 11.82 -10.15 -4.77
C ASP A 171 12.06 -10.17 -3.24
N TRP A 172 12.05 -9.00 -2.60
CA TRP A 172 12.16 -8.93 -1.15
C TRP A 172 10.97 -9.60 -0.45
N MET A 173 9.74 -9.35 -0.92
CA MET A 173 8.52 -9.89 -0.33
C MET A 173 8.41 -11.42 -0.46
N THR A 174 9.10 -12.04 -1.40
CA THR A 174 8.96 -13.49 -1.70
C THR A 174 10.14 -14.34 -1.21
N LYS A 175 11.17 -13.72 -0.63
CA LYS A 175 12.26 -14.41 0.06
C LYS A 175 11.84 -14.83 1.47
#